data_bbe4a79d88e26ab6ca96420b310db7e7
#
_entry.id   bbe4a79d88e26ab6ca96420b310db7e7
#
_cell.length_a   1.000
_cell.length_b   1.000
_cell.length_c   1.000
_cell.angle_alpha   90.00
_cell.angle_beta   90.00
_cell.angle_gamma   90.00
#
_symmetry.space_group_name_H-M   'P 1'
#
loop_
_entity.id
_entity.type
_entity.pdbx_description
1 polymer ?
#
loop_
_entity_poly.entity_id
_entity_poly.type
_entity_poly.pdbx_seq_one_letter_code
_entity_poly.pdbx_strand_id
1 'polypeptide(L)'
;MAKQEPNFEVIAGAAGVAIGEGRTNHEGRRALLLIRGQEDSSEFESLVKTMGITIVEVIYQPGKQDPKSFFGKGRLQDIADELRLRVANHPWQGIDLVLIHTNATPRQLVSVSDVTNVEVWDRVRLLLSLFTAHANSLEARTQVRIARLQSDRTVLRELANQTTTGERAGYGGGGVTALQSVITNINRELSSLRKRQTKHSKAQAERRRQRRRSGAATVGIAGY
;
A
#
# COMPACT_ATOMS: atom_id res chain seq x y z
N MET A 1 -21.57 -11.01 16.31
CA MET A 1 -20.27 -11.73 16.32
C MET A 1 -19.24 -10.82 15.69
N ALA A 2 -18.35 -10.24 16.49
CA ALA A 2 -17.24 -9.44 15.98
C ALA A 2 -16.31 -10.37 15.16
N LYS A 3 -16.13 -10.09 13.87
CA LYS A 3 -15.10 -10.75 13.06
C LYS A 3 -13.77 -10.44 13.70
N GLN A 4 -13.09 -11.45 14.23
CA GLN A 4 -11.69 -11.32 14.65
C GLN A 4 -10.90 -10.74 13.47
N GLU A 5 -10.27 -9.58 13.68
CA GLU A 5 -9.35 -9.03 12.69
C GLU A 5 -8.22 -10.05 12.46
N PRO A 6 -7.84 -10.32 11.21
CA PRO A 6 -6.76 -11.23 10.93
C PRO A 6 -5.48 -10.74 11.63
N ASN A 7 -4.78 -11.66 12.26
CA ASN A 7 -3.51 -11.39 12.95
C ASN A 7 -2.51 -10.89 11.91
N PHE A 8 -2.21 -9.60 11.91
CA PHE A 8 -1.16 -9.02 11.07
C PHE A 8 -0.21 -8.18 11.94
N GLU A 9 1.05 -8.27 11.64
CA GLU A 9 2.10 -7.50 12.30
C GLU A 9 2.64 -6.45 11.34
N VAL A 10 2.53 -5.18 11.72
CA VAL A 10 3.03 -4.06 10.93
C VAL A 10 4.54 -3.92 11.14
N ILE A 11 5.29 -3.88 10.06
CA ILE A 11 6.74 -3.69 10.10
C ILE A 11 7.02 -2.20 10.30
N ALA A 12 7.67 -1.87 11.40
CA ALA A 12 8.00 -0.49 11.74
C ALA A 12 8.79 0.20 10.63
N GLY A 13 8.37 1.41 10.26
CA GLY A 13 9.01 2.23 9.22
C GLY A 13 8.93 1.70 7.80
N ALA A 14 8.16 0.64 7.56
CA ALA A 14 7.92 0.09 6.22
C ALA A 14 6.62 0.61 5.58
N ALA A 15 6.24 1.85 5.88
CA ALA A 15 5.07 2.51 5.30
C ALA A 15 3.78 1.68 5.37
N GLY A 16 3.58 0.93 6.46
CA GLY A 16 2.41 0.08 6.66
C GLY A 16 2.45 -1.28 5.97
N VAL A 17 3.62 -1.71 5.48
CA VAL A 17 3.80 -3.12 5.09
C VAL A 17 3.62 -4.00 6.32
N ALA A 18 2.79 -5.03 6.21
CA ALA A 18 2.48 -5.95 7.28
C ALA A 18 2.73 -7.39 6.86
N ILE A 19 3.09 -8.23 7.83
CA ILE A 19 3.16 -9.67 7.68
C ILE A 19 1.74 -10.22 7.84
N GLY A 20 1.31 -11.09 6.93
CA GLY A 20 -0.02 -11.69 6.94
C GLY A 20 -1.03 -11.04 5.99
N GLU A 21 -2.32 -11.31 6.22
CA GLU A 21 -3.39 -10.70 5.44
C GLU A 21 -3.61 -9.25 5.91
N GLY A 22 -3.54 -8.30 4.98
CA GLY A 22 -3.75 -6.89 5.30
C GLY A 22 -5.21 -6.60 5.69
N ARG A 23 -5.42 -5.49 6.38
CA ARG A 23 -6.76 -4.97 6.68
C ARG A 23 -7.59 -4.89 5.40
N THR A 24 -8.83 -5.37 5.48
CA THR A 24 -9.84 -5.23 4.43
C THR A 24 -10.86 -4.15 4.76
N ASN A 25 -11.00 -3.77 6.02
CA ASN A 25 -11.84 -2.67 6.47
C ASN A 25 -10.97 -1.48 6.94
N HIS A 26 -11.19 -0.33 6.34
CA HIS A 26 -10.49 0.92 6.64
C HIS A 26 -11.43 2.01 7.16
N GLU A 27 -12.69 1.65 7.44
CA GLU A 27 -13.71 2.56 7.93
C GLU A 27 -13.28 3.19 9.27
N GLY A 28 -13.48 4.49 9.38
CA GLY A 28 -13.15 5.28 10.56
C GLY A 28 -11.68 5.67 10.71
N ARG A 29 -10.79 5.26 9.80
CA ARG A 29 -9.40 5.74 9.79
C ARG A 29 -9.35 7.22 9.51
N ARG A 30 -8.37 7.89 10.11
CA ARG A 30 -8.14 9.34 9.97
C ARG A 30 -6.80 9.57 9.29
N ALA A 31 -6.80 10.40 8.24
CA ALA A 31 -5.62 10.60 7.41
C ALA A 31 -5.26 12.07 7.20
N LEU A 32 -3.96 12.34 7.03
CA LEU A 32 -3.47 13.55 6.36
C LEU A 32 -3.26 13.24 4.88
N LEU A 33 -3.59 14.20 4.02
CA LEU A 33 -3.29 14.11 2.59
C LEU A 33 -2.17 15.07 2.22
N LEU A 34 -1.07 14.55 1.69
CA LEU A 34 0.09 15.31 1.23
C LEU A 34 0.04 15.50 -0.28
N ILE A 35 0.02 16.75 -0.73
CA ILE A 35 0.01 17.14 -2.13
C ILE A 35 1.23 17.98 -2.45
N ARG A 36 1.95 17.59 -3.49
CA ARG A 36 3.09 18.35 -4.00
C ARG A 36 2.77 18.92 -5.38
N GLY A 37 2.94 20.24 -5.53
CA GLY A 37 2.58 20.93 -6.77
C GLY A 37 1.13 21.42 -6.77
N GLN A 38 0.60 21.64 -7.99
CA GLN A 38 -0.78 22.11 -8.22
C GLN A 38 -1.56 21.02 -8.97
N GLU A 39 -1.74 19.87 -8.36
CA GLU A 39 -2.49 18.77 -8.96
C GLU A 39 -3.91 18.72 -8.38
N ASP A 40 -4.88 18.37 -9.20
CA ASP A 40 -6.25 18.13 -8.76
C ASP A 40 -6.31 16.82 -7.97
N SER A 41 -6.78 16.89 -6.73
CA SER A 41 -6.90 15.76 -5.82
C SER A 41 -8.32 15.20 -5.70
N SER A 42 -9.29 15.78 -6.39
CA SER A 42 -10.72 15.46 -6.21
C SER A 42 -11.04 13.99 -6.44
N GLU A 43 -10.47 13.38 -7.48
CA GLU A 43 -10.62 11.93 -7.74
C GLU A 43 -10.02 11.11 -6.60
N PHE A 44 -8.81 11.45 -6.16
CA PHE A 44 -8.11 10.73 -5.10
C PHE A 44 -8.88 10.82 -3.78
N GLU A 45 -9.38 11.98 -3.41
CA GLU A 45 -10.19 12.20 -2.22
C GLU A 45 -11.51 11.40 -2.28
N SER A 46 -12.13 11.32 -3.45
CA SER A 46 -13.32 10.50 -3.67
C SER A 46 -13.04 9.01 -3.44
N LEU A 47 -11.89 8.51 -3.93
CA LEU A 47 -11.47 7.13 -3.70
C LEU A 47 -11.21 6.86 -2.21
N VAL A 48 -10.55 7.78 -1.51
CA VAL A 48 -10.29 7.69 -0.07
C VAL A 48 -11.61 7.62 0.71
N LYS A 49 -12.56 8.48 0.37
CA LYS A 49 -13.90 8.50 0.98
C LYS A 49 -14.66 7.21 0.75
N THR A 50 -14.54 6.61 -0.44
CA THR A 50 -15.18 5.32 -0.77
C THR A 50 -14.69 4.19 0.15
N MET A 51 -13.49 4.30 0.69
CA MET A 51 -12.94 3.34 1.65
C MET A 51 -13.32 3.63 3.11
N GLY A 52 -14.13 4.66 3.38
CA GLY A 52 -14.51 5.05 4.73
C GLY A 52 -13.40 5.75 5.51
N ILE A 53 -12.34 6.22 4.82
CA ILE A 53 -11.23 6.96 5.42
C ILE A 53 -11.59 8.45 5.43
N THR A 54 -11.38 9.12 6.56
CA THR A 54 -11.61 10.56 6.71
C THR A 54 -10.31 11.33 6.52
N ILE A 55 -10.23 12.19 5.50
CA ILE A 55 -9.15 13.16 5.36
C ILE A 55 -9.40 14.28 6.34
N VAL A 56 -8.52 14.43 7.33
CA VAL A 56 -8.61 15.45 8.38
C VAL A 56 -8.10 16.77 7.85
N GLU A 57 -6.99 16.74 7.12
CA GLU A 57 -6.40 17.94 6.54
C GLU A 57 -5.64 17.58 5.25
N VAL A 58 -5.64 18.53 4.32
CA VAL A 58 -4.87 18.48 3.07
C VAL A 58 -3.72 19.46 3.17
N ILE A 59 -2.49 18.95 3.09
CA ILE A 59 -1.28 19.75 3.22
C ILE A 59 -0.63 19.91 1.86
N TYR A 60 -0.54 21.15 1.42
CA TYR A 60 0.09 21.51 0.15
C TYR A 60 1.51 22.01 0.36
N GLN A 61 2.40 21.59 -0.53
CA GLN A 61 3.72 22.19 -0.66
C GLN A 61 4.01 22.47 -2.15
N PRO A 62 4.28 23.74 -2.53
CA PRO A 62 4.57 24.08 -3.92
C PRO A 62 5.92 23.52 -4.38
N GLY A 63 6.09 23.41 -5.70
CA GLY A 63 7.33 22.99 -6.34
C GLY A 63 7.44 21.48 -6.57
N LYS A 64 8.64 21.05 -6.99
CA LYS A 64 8.91 19.64 -7.34
C LYS A 64 9.01 18.74 -6.11
N GLN A 65 8.66 17.48 -6.25
CA GLN A 65 8.82 16.47 -5.21
C GLN A 65 10.31 16.33 -4.82
N ASP A 66 10.56 16.19 -3.52
CA ASP A 66 11.89 15.81 -3.06
C ASP A 66 12.14 14.32 -3.41
N PRO A 67 13.26 13.96 -4.04
CA PRO A 67 13.53 12.58 -4.45
C PRO A 67 13.62 11.58 -3.29
N LYS A 68 13.92 12.05 -2.08
CA LYS A 68 14.11 11.20 -0.89
C LYS A 68 12.88 11.17 0.01
N SER A 69 12.25 12.32 0.24
CA SER A 69 11.26 12.52 1.30
C SER A 69 9.91 13.03 0.82
N PHE A 70 9.69 13.15 -0.49
CA PHE A 70 8.47 13.68 -1.10
C PHE A 70 8.24 15.17 -0.80
N PHE A 71 8.12 15.56 0.46
CA PHE A 71 8.15 16.94 0.95
C PHE A 71 9.57 17.35 1.31
N GLY A 72 9.84 18.68 1.37
CA GLY A 72 11.08 19.19 1.94
C GLY A 72 11.23 18.74 3.41
N LYS A 73 12.46 18.41 3.81
CA LYS A 73 12.75 17.84 5.14
C LYS A 73 12.17 18.66 6.31
N GLY A 74 12.32 20.00 6.26
CA GLY A 74 11.78 20.88 7.31
C GLY A 74 10.26 20.73 7.43
N ARG A 75 9.54 20.83 6.31
CA ARG A 75 8.07 20.70 6.31
C ARG A 75 7.60 19.32 6.79
N LEU A 76 8.32 18.27 6.40
CA LEU A 76 7.99 16.92 6.85
C LEU A 76 8.24 16.76 8.37
N GLN A 77 9.29 17.42 8.89
CA GLN A 77 9.55 17.44 10.33
C GLN A 77 8.47 18.20 11.10
N ASP A 78 8.03 19.37 10.59
CA ASP A 78 6.91 20.12 11.19
C ASP A 78 5.65 19.25 11.31
N ILE A 79 5.30 18.52 10.23
CA ILE A 79 4.17 17.59 10.23
C ILE A 79 4.36 16.47 11.27
N ALA A 80 5.55 15.93 11.37
CA ALA A 80 5.85 14.86 12.32
C ALA A 80 5.76 15.35 13.78
N ASP A 81 6.23 16.55 14.04
CA ASP A 81 6.19 17.14 15.37
C ASP A 81 4.73 17.45 15.77
N GLU A 82 3.93 17.93 14.84
CA GLU A 82 2.50 18.17 15.09
C GLU A 82 1.72 16.86 15.31
N LEU A 83 2.01 15.80 14.56
CA LEU A 83 1.44 14.46 14.79
C LEU A 83 1.78 13.88 16.17
N ARG A 84 2.92 14.28 16.73
CA ARG A 84 3.35 13.86 18.09
C ARG A 84 2.70 14.67 19.21
N LEU A 85 2.14 15.83 18.90
CA LEU A 85 1.47 16.64 19.89
C LEU A 85 0.23 15.91 20.43
N ARG A 86 0.25 15.54 21.71
CA ARG A 86 -0.86 14.88 22.39
C ARG A 86 -1.72 15.92 23.13
N VAL A 87 -2.07 16.99 22.45
CA VAL A 87 -2.94 18.03 23.01
C VAL A 87 -4.38 17.55 22.90
N ALA A 88 -5.12 17.61 23.99
CA ALA A 88 -6.55 17.28 23.98
C ALA A 88 -7.29 18.20 22.99
N ASN A 89 -8.18 17.60 22.19
CA ASN A 89 -8.95 18.26 21.16
C ASN A 89 -8.14 18.80 19.95
N HIS A 90 -6.89 18.35 19.75
CA HIS A 90 -6.16 18.70 18.54
C HIS A 90 -6.85 18.08 17.32
N PRO A 91 -7.02 18.81 16.18
CA PRO A 91 -7.66 18.28 14.97
C PRO A 91 -6.98 16.99 14.45
N TRP A 92 -5.68 16.85 14.67
CA TRP A 92 -4.88 15.69 14.22
C TRP A 92 -4.85 14.52 15.21
N GLN A 93 -5.61 14.60 16.29
CA GLN A 93 -5.69 13.48 17.24
C GLN A 93 -6.27 12.24 16.57
N GLY A 94 -5.59 11.11 16.76
CA GLY A 94 -6.02 9.82 16.21
C GLY A 94 -5.77 9.65 14.70
N ILE A 95 -4.95 10.49 14.08
CA ILE A 95 -4.45 10.26 12.72
C ILE A 95 -3.53 9.04 12.77
N ASP A 96 -3.85 8.03 11.98
CA ASP A 96 -3.11 6.77 11.85
C ASP A 96 -2.62 6.51 10.43
N LEU A 97 -2.86 7.44 9.51
CA LEU A 97 -2.54 7.30 8.10
C LEU A 97 -2.06 8.63 7.49
N VAL A 98 -1.02 8.55 6.69
CA VAL A 98 -0.59 9.62 5.79
C VAL A 98 -0.79 9.17 4.35
N LEU A 99 -1.49 9.96 3.57
CA LEU A 99 -1.77 9.72 2.16
C LEU A 99 -0.88 10.62 1.29
N ILE A 100 -0.28 10.04 0.26
CA ILE A 100 0.45 10.77 -0.78
C ILE A 100 -0.40 10.72 -2.04
N HIS A 101 -0.80 11.88 -2.54
CA HIS A 101 -1.71 12.04 -3.67
C HIS A 101 -1.26 11.30 -4.95
N THR A 102 0.03 11.19 -5.20
CA THR A 102 0.61 10.58 -6.41
C THR A 102 1.31 9.26 -6.11
N ASN A 103 1.92 8.65 -7.12
CA ASN A 103 2.79 7.50 -6.93
C ASN A 103 4.10 7.94 -6.28
N ALA A 104 4.43 7.36 -5.14
CA ALA A 104 5.66 7.63 -4.45
C ALA A 104 6.71 6.53 -4.71
N THR A 105 7.98 6.92 -4.69
CA THR A 105 9.06 5.93 -4.72
C THR A 105 9.13 5.17 -3.38
N PRO A 106 9.64 3.93 -3.36
CA PRO A 106 9.83 3.20 -2.11
C PRO A 106 10.64 3.98 -1.07
N ARG A 107 11.63 4.74 -1.54
CA ARG A 107 12.45 5.61 -0.68
C ARG A 107 11.63 6.72 -0.03
N GLN A 108 10.77 7.37 -0.80
CA GLN A 108 9.86 8.39 -0.26
C GLN A 108 8.89 7.82 0.76
N LEU A 109 8.28 6.66 0.46
CA LEU A 109 7.35 5.98 1.39
C LEU A 109 8.03 5.64 2.72
N VAL A 110 9.21 5.04 2.67
CA VAL A 110 9.98 4.68 3.86
C VAL A 110 10.38 5.94 4.63
N SER A 111 10.89 6.98 3.94
CA SER A 111 11.32 8.22 4.58
C SER A 111 10.17 8.96 5.26
N VAL A 112 9.02 9.08 4.61
CA VAL A 112 7.84 9.72 5.22
C VAL A 112 7.36 8.93 6.43
N SER A 113 7.26 7.61 6.31
CA SER A 113 6.83 6.74 7.42
C SER A 113 7.80 6.78 8.60
N ASP A 114 9.10 6.87 8.34
CA ASP A 114 10.13 6.93 9.38
C ASP A 114 10.08 8.24 10.18
N VAL A 115 9.88 9.35 9.48
CA VAL A 115 9.80 10.68 10.12
C VAL A 115 8.49 10.85 10.88
N THR A 116 7.36 10.47 10.28
CA THR A 116 6.02 10.66 10.86
C THR A 116 5.65 9.59 11.87
N ASN A 117 6.28 8.42 11.79
CA ASN A 117 5.94 7.20 12.55
C ASN A 117 4.48 6.76 12.37
N VAL A 118 3.93 7.01 11.18
CA VAL A 118 2.55 6.67 10.80
C VAL A 118 2.59 5.81 9.54
N GLU A 119 1.54 5.03 9.32
CA GLU A 119 1.35 4.28 8.06
C GLU A 119 1.25 5.26 6.89
N VAL A 120 1.92 4.94 5.77
CA VAL A 120 1.93 5.82 4.58
C VAL A 120 1.41 5.06 3.37
N TRP A 121 0.44 5.63 2.71
CA TRP A 121 -0.08 5.11 1.45
C TRP A 121 0.12 6.13 0.33
N ASP A 122 0.58 5.64 -0.80
CA ASP A 122 0.51 6.35 -2.06
C ASP A 122 -0.73 5.94 -2.87
N ARG A 123 -0.87 6.50 -4.06
CA ARG A 123 -1.97 6.16 -4.97
C ARG A 123 -2.04 4.66 -5.30
N VAL A 124 -0.89 4.01 -5.49
CA VAL A 124 -0.84 2.57 -5.77
C VAL A 124 -1.39 1.77 -4.60
N ARG A 125 -0.96 2.09 -3.38
CA ARG A 125 -1.40 1.41 -2.17
C ARG A 125 -2.90 1.59 -1.93
N LEU A 126 -3.42 2.80 -2.13
CA LEU A 126 -4.85 3.09 -2.02
C LEU A 126 -5.66 2.23 -2.99
N LEU A 127 -5.29 2.20 -4.28
CA LEU A 127 -5.96 1.41 -5.29
C LEU A 127 -5.88 -0.10 -5.01
N LEU A 128 -4.74 -0.61 -4.57
CA LEU A 128 -4.59 -2.02 -4.18
C LEU A 128 -5.49 -2.38 -3.00
N SER A 129 -5.65 -1.49 -2.03
CA SER A 129 -6.54 -1.68 -0.89
C SER A 129 -8.00 -1.67 -1.32
N LEU A 130 -8.38 -0.74 -2.20
CA LEU A 130 -9.72 -0.68 -2.79
C LEU A 130 -10.05 -1.96 -3.58
N PHE A 131 -9.14 -2.41 -4.44
CA PHE A 131 -9.33 -3.65 -5.18
C PHE A 131 -9.37 -4.88 -4.28
N THR A 132 -8.64 -4.89 -3.17
CA THR A 132 -8.71 -5.99 -2.19
C THR A 132 -10.11 -6.09 -1.59
N ALA A 133 -10.73 -4.97 -1.26
CA ALA A 133 -12.08 -4.92 -0.71
C ALA A 133 -13.15 -5.39 -1.73
N HIS A 134 -12.94 -5.13 -3.03
CA HIS A 134 -13.93 -5.42 -4.09
C HIS A 134 -13.63 -6.71 -4.89
N ALA A 135 -12.56 -7.41 -4.61
CA ALA A 135 -12.18 -8.64 -5.33
C ALA A 135 -13.10 -9.81 -4.94
N ASN A 136 -14.10 -10.08 -5.75
CA ASN A 136 -15.09 -11.15 -5.48
C ASN A 136 -14.69 -12.53 -6.06
N SER A 137 -13.91 -12.56 -7.16
CA SER A 137 -13.46 -13.82 -7.74
C SER A 137 -12.10 -14.27 -7.18
N LEU A 138 -11.86 -15.58 -7.22
CA LEU A 138 -10.57 -16.14 -6.80
C LEU A 138 -9.41 -15.61 -7.64
N GLU A 139 -9.64 -15.41 -8.93
CA GLU A 139 -8.66 -14.82 -9.85
C GLU A 139 -8.34 -13.37 -9.47
N ALA A 140 -9.38 -12.55 -9.27
CA ALA A 140 -9.21 -11.16 -8.88
C ALA A 140 -8.44 -11.05 -7.55
N ARG A 141 -8.81 -11.83 -6.54
CA ARG A 141 -8.08 -11.89 -5.26
C ARG A 141 -6.63 -12.30 -5.45
N THR A 142 -6.36 -13.30 -6.30
CA THR A 142 -4.99 -13.76 -6.58
C THR A 142 -4.18 -12.66 -7.27
N GLN A 143 -4.75 -11.96 -8.24
CA GLN A 143 -4.07 -10.87 -8.96
C GLN A 143 -3.75 -9.69 -8.04
N VAL A 144 -4.73 -9.24 -7.25
CA VAL A 144 -4.53 -8.15 -6.29
C VAL A 144 -3.49 -8.54 -5.23
N ARG A 145 -3.52 -9.79 -4.72
CA ARG A 145 -2.53 -10.29 -3.77
C ARG A 145 -1.12 -10.28 -4.37
N ILE A 146 -0.95 -10.72 -5.63
CA ILE A 146 0.33 -10.65 -6.34
C ILE A 146 0.82 -9.20 -6.43
N ALA A 147 -0.03 -8.26 -6.87
CA ALA A 147 0.34 -6.86 -7.00
C ALA A 147 0.74 -6.24 -5.65
N ARG A 148 -0.01 -6.54 -4.59
CA ARG A 148 0.29 -6.08 -3.23
C ARG A 148 1.64 -6.61 -2.73
N LEU A 149 1.88 -7.92 -2.85
CA LEU A 149 3.15 -8.53 -2.44
C LEU A 149 4.35 -7.98 -3.23
N GLN A 150 4.16 -7.63 -4.51
CA GLN A 150 5.20 -7.00 -5.31
C GLN A 150 5.52 -5.59 -4.80
N SER A 151 4.51 -4.79 -4.49
CA SER A 151 4.66 -3.47 -3.89
C SER A 151 5.35 -3.57 -2.52
N ASP A 152 4.85 -4.41 -1.64
CA ASP A 152 5.40 -4.64 -0.29
C ASP A 152 6.88 -5.06 -0.35
N ARG A 153 7.21 -6.00 -1.24
CA ARG A 153 8.60 -6.43 -1.45
C ARG A 153 9.53 -5.28 -1.85
N THR A 154 9.03 -4.34 -2.66
CA THR A 154 9.84 -3.20 -3.11
C THR A 154 10.15 -2.25 -1.96
N VAL A 155 9.15 -1.97 -1.12
CA VAL A 155 9.32 -1.14 0.10
C VAL A 155 10.27 -1.81 1.10
N LEU A 156 10.10 -3.12 1.34
CA LEU A 156 10.98 -3.86 2.27
C LEU A 156 12.43 -3.94 1.80
N ARG A 157 12.67 -4.04 0.50
CA ARG A 157 14.03 -3.98 -0.05
C ARG A 157 14.67 -2.62 0.17
N GLU A 158 13.91 -1.54 -0.04
CA GLU A 158 14.40 -0.20 0.24
C GLU A 158 14.74 -0.03 1.73
N LEU A 159 13.84 -0.47 2.61
CA LEU A 159 14.08 -0.46 4.05
C LEU A 159 15.35 -1.24 4.42
N ALA A 160 15.54 -2.43 3.88
CA ALA A 160 16.74 -3.24 4.11
C ALA A 160 18.01 -2.54 3.60
N ASN A 161 17.94 -1.90 2.43
CA ASN A 161 19.07 -1.14 1.88
C ASN A 161 19.45 0.04 2.77
N GLN A 162 18.49 0.85 3.20
CA GLN A 162 18.75 1.99 4.10
C GLN A 162 19.34 1.55 5.45
N THR A 163 18.92 0.39 5.95
CA THR A 163 19.45 -0.19 7.17
C THR A 163 20.91 -0.65 7.00
N THR A 164 21.22 -1.24 5.84
CA THR A 164 22.59 -1.75 5.53
C THR A 164 23.56 -0.61 5.27
N THR A 165 23.12 0.48 4.63
CA THR A 165 23.97 1.65 4.32
C THR A 165 24.18 2.59 5.51
N GLY A 166 23.60 2.29 6.67
CA GLY A 166 23.70 3.14 7.86
C GLY A 166 22.93 4.46 7.79
N GLU A 167 22.12 4.66 6.75
CA GLU A 167 21.24 5.85 6.64
C GLU A 167 20.14 5.85 7.71
N ARG A 168 19.92 4.70 8.35
CA ARG A 168 18.96 4.51 9.44
C ARG A 168 19.62 3.92 10.67
N ALA A 169 19.65 4.68 11.76
CA ALA A 169 20.12 4.19 13.05
C ALA A 169 19.07 3.30 13.72
N GLY A 170 19.50 2.20 14.33
CA GLY A 170 18.67 1.45 15.28
C GLY A 170 18.22 0.04 14.89
N TYR A 171 18.46 -0.43 13.68
CA TYR A 171 18.30 -1.84 13.33
C TYR A 171 19.64 -2.56 13.45
N GLY A 172 19.94 -3.15 14.60
CA GLY A 172 21.09 -4.06 14.75
C GLY A 172 21.00 -5.26 13.78
N GLY A 173 22.09 -6.02 13.62
CA GLY A 173 22.19 -7.11 12.64
C GLY A 173 21.02 -8.11 12.63
N GLY A 174 20.29 -8.26 13.73
CA GLY A 174 19.07 -9.07 13.80
C GLY A 174 17.89 -8.52 12.99
N GLY A 175 17.77 -7.20 12.84
CA GLY A 175 16.67 -6.57 12.08
C GLY A 175 16.81 -6.79 10.58
N VAL A 176 18.02 -6.72 10.04
CA VAL A 176 18.30 -6.99 8.61
C VAL A 176 17.95 -8.44 8.27
N THR A 177 18.33 -9.38 9.13
CA THR A 177 18.03 -10.82 8.95
C THR A 177 16.53 -11.08 8.98
N ALA A 178 15.79 -10.42 9.87
CA ALA A 178 14.33 -10.53 9.92
C ALA A 178 13.67 -9.98 8.64
N LEU A 179 14.09 -8.83 8.14
CA LEU A 179 13.59 -8.27 6.87
C LEU A 179 13.88 -9.19 5.69
N GLN A 180 15.08 -9.76 5.61
CA GLN A 180 15.45 -10.72 4.57
C GLN A 180 14.60 -11.99 4.61
N SER A 181 14.28 -12.48 5.81
CA SER A 181 13.36 -13.60 6.00
C SER A 181 11.96 -13.28 5.45
N VAL A 182 11.41 -12.12 5.78
CA VAL A 182 10.12 -11.66 5.26
C VAL A 182 10.13 -11.56 3.73
N ILE A 183 11.16 -10.95 3.14
CA ILE A 183 11.33 -10.83 1.68
C ILE A 183 11.37 -12.23 1.03
N THR A 184 12.07 -13.19 1.66
CA THR A 184 12.16 -14.57 1.19
C THR A 184 10.79 -15.25 1.19
N ASN A 185 10.01 -15.06 2.25
CA ASN A 185 8.64 -15.58 2.35
C ASN A 185 7.72 -14.98 1.29
N ILE A 186 7.79 -13.67 1.07
CA ILE A 186 7.07 -13.00 -0.02
C ILE A 186 7.44 -13.59 -1.38
N ASN A 187 8.72 -13.84 -1.65
CA ASN A 187 9.15 -14.43 -2.92
C ASN A 187 8.60 -15.85 -3.12
N ARG A 188 8.55 -16.67 -2.07
CA ARG A 188 7.94 -18.02 -2.11
C ARG A 188 6.44 -17.92 -2.40
N GLU A 189 5.74 -17.04 -1.71
CA GLU A 189 4.30 -16.82 -1.92
C GLU A 189 4.02 -16.34 -3.34
N LEU A 190 4.76 -15.34 -3.84
CA LEU A 190 4.66 -14.86 -5.22
C LEU A 190 4.86 -15.99 -6.25
N SER A 191 5.86 -16.85 -6.04
CA SER A 191 6.11 -17.99 -6.92
C SER A 191 4.92 -18.95 -6.93
N SER A 192 4.37 -19.27 -5.77
CA SER A 192 3.20 -20.14 -5.62
C SER A 192 1.95 -19.57 -6.30
N LEU A 193 1.65 -18.28 -6.04
CA LEU A 193 0.49 -17.60 -6.63
C LEU A 193 0.58 -17.53 -8.16
N ARG A 194 1.76 -17.22 -8.71
CA ARG A 194 1.99 -17.17 -10.16
C ARG A 194 1.81 -18.55 -10.81
N LYS A 195 2.29 -19.62 -10.17
CA LYS A 195 2.06 -21.00 -10.65
C LYS A 195 0.57 -21.32 -10.69
N ARG A 196 -0.19 -20.96 -9.65
CA ARG A 196 -1.65 -21.15 -9.61
C ARG A 196 -2.34 -20.35 -10.72
N GLN A 197 -1.99 -19.09 -10.92
CA GLN A 197 -2.53 -18.24 -11.98
C GLN A 197 -2.27 -18.83 -13.37
N THR A 198 -1.04 -19.31 -13.65
CA THR A 198 -0.69 -19.94 -14.91
C THR A 198 -1.49 -21.23 -15.13
N LYS A 199 -1.62 -22.08 -14.11
CA LYS A 199 -2.44 -23.30 -14.18
C LYS A 199 -3.91 -22.99 -14.49
N HIS A 200 -4.46 -21.97 -13.83
CA HIS A 200 -5.83 -21.54 -14.02
C HIS A 200 -6.06 -20.98 -15.44
N SER A 201 -5.17 -20.12 -15.92
CA SER A 201 -5.21 -19.57 -17.27
C SER A 201 -5.16 -20.68 -18.35
N LYS A 202 -4.30 -21.70 -18.18
CA LYS A 202 -4.26 -22.85 -19.08
C LYS A 202 -5.57 -23.63 -19.07
N ALA A 203 -6.15 -23.90 -17.90
CA ALA A 203 -7.44 -24.59 -17.78
C ALA A 203 -8.59 -23.81 -18.44
N GLN A 204 -8.61 -22.47 -18.29
CA GLN A 204 -9.60 -21.63 -18.97
C GLN A 204 -9.39 -21.63 -20.51
N ALA A 205 -8.15 -21.60 -20.98
CA ALA A 205 -7.85 -21.68 -22.41
C ALA A 205 -8.33 -23.01 -23.01
N GLU A 206 -8.14 -24.12 -22.30
CA GLU A 206 -8.60 -25.44 -22.74
C GLU A 206 -10.15 -25.51 -22.77
N ARG A 207 -10.84 -25.02 -21.73
CA ARG A 207 -12.31 -24.91 -21.73
C ARG A 207 -12.84 -24.06 -22.88
N ARG A 208 -12.14 -22.98 -23.28
CA ARG A 208 -12.48 -22.18 -24.45
C ARG A 208 -12.27 -22.96 -25.75
N ARG A 209 -11.19 -23.73 -25.87
CA ARG A 209 -10.96 -24.62 -27.02
C ARG A 209 -12.04 -25.68 -27.16
N GLN A 210 -12.43 -26.33 -26.08
CA GLN A 210 -13.50 -27.33 -26.07
C GLN A 210 -14.84 -26.75 -26.51
N ARG A 211 -15.23 -25.56 -26.00
CA ARG A 211 -16.45 -24.88 -26.44
C ARG A 211 -16.43 -24.52 -27.93
N ARG A 212 -15.30 -24.08 -28.48
CA ARG A 212 -15.18 -23.84 -29.92
C ARG A 212 -15.34 -25.13 -30.75
N ARG A 213 -14.75 -26.22 -30.27
CA ARG A 213 -14.89 -27.53 -30.94
C ARG A 213 -16.30 -28.09 -30.91
N SER A 214 -17.07 -27.78 -29.88
CA SER A 214 -18.49 -28.16 -29.79
C SER A 214 -19.43 -27.28 -30.59
N GLY A 215 -18.93 -26.35 -31.40
CA GLY A 215 -19.74 -25.45 -32.24
C GLY A 215 -20.37 -24.27 -31.52
N ALA A 216 -20.04 -24.02 -30.25
CA ALA A 216 -20.55 -22.88 -29.50
C ALA A 216 -20.00 -21.55 -30.04
N ALA A 217 -20.88 -20.66 -30.42
CA ALA A 217 -20.52 -19.30 -30.82
C ALA A 217 -20.02 -18.50 -29.59
N THR A 218 -18.98 -17.68 -29.81
CA THR A 218 -18.48 -16.78 -28.77
C THR A 218 -18.90 -15.36 -29.12
N VAL A 219 -19.71 -14.74 -28.27
CA VAL A 219 -20.13 -13.33 -28.41
C VAL A 219 -19.38 -12.53 -27.36
N GLY A 220 -18.67 -11.47 -27.81
CA GLY A 220 -18.05 -10.49 -26.95
C GLY A 220 -18.99 -9.29 -26.77
N ILE A 221 -19.25 -8.92 -25.52
CA ILE A 221 -19.97 -7.68 -25.20
C ILE A 221 -18.89 -6.69 -24.73
N ALA A 222 -18.70 -5.60 -25.51
CA ALA A 222 -17.85 -4.48 -25.12
C ALA A 222 -18.76 -3.37 -24.59
N GLY A 223 -18.55 -2.95 -23.35
CA GLY A 223 -19.19 -1.77 -22.78
C GLY A 223 -18.31 -0.53 -22.96
N TYR A 224 -18.94 0.62 -23.12
CA TYR A 224 -18.31 1.94 -23.10
C TYR A 224 -18.63 2.60 -21.76
#